data_0ab64983ebfefcb714bd46a4b2923c8a
#
_entry.id   0ab64983ebfefcb714bd46a4b2923c8a
#
_cell.length_a   1.000
_cell.length_b   1.000
_cell.length_c   1.000
_cell.angle_alpha   90.00
_cell.angle_beta   90.00
_cell.angle_gamma   90.00
#
_symmetry.space_group_name_H-M   'P 1'
#
loop_
_entity.id
_entity.type
_entity.pdbx_description
1 polymer ?
#
loop_
_entity_poly.entity_id
_entity_poly.type
_entity_poly.pdbx_seq_one_letter_code
_entity_poly.pdbx_strand_id
1 'polypeptide(L)'
;MTGVQTCALPIYWQATEETPAAQLTNFVDTTSDTFPLLEDIQRDWEALLRALGREDAIVVLDEFPYLIESDDALPSKVQRVWDLHLQETEMTLVLVGSSISIMEEKVLGGGSPLYGRRTATIDLPPLSLADARELYPAAEADETIQSWGVFGGTPYYLQALSPGSTLAANIQSLILSEHGILHNEPEFLLRTEFGIQEPQTYYTILRAIATGKRAANEIANFAGVESNALGAYLSKLRRLRLVERDIPVTANPNATRKSRYRLKEPLFRFWFRYVYGQTGEIAQLGDDAYEQLIEPSFTDYMGPMFELVCQNALTSLVPKTYRRIGYWWHRHHELDVVGLASDGTLVAGECKYTTREMHEGDLADLKRSTSQIEWTPPNGAERTHHYCCFCRSGFSDGLQDVADERDDVSLFTPEDIVSVSVTHN
;
A
#
# COMPACT_ATOMS: atom_id res chain seq x y z
N MET A 1 -17.33 -38.72 22.00
CA MET A 1 -17.48 -37.33 22.48
C MET A 1 -17.67 -36.48 21.23
N THR A 2 -18.91 -36.14 20.95
CA THR A 2 -19.29 -35.28 19.82
C THR A 2 -19.02 -33.87 20.23
N GLY A 3 -17.97 -33.26 19.68
CA GLY A 3 -17.72 -31.83 19.81
C GLY A 3 -18.85 -31.09 19.11
N VAL A 4 -19.73 -30.47 19.90
CA VAL A 4 -20.64 -29.43 19.42
C VAL A 4 -19.73 -28.24 19.09
N GLN A 5 -19.48 -28.00 17.78
CA GLN A 5 -19.02 -26.69 17.34
C GLN A 5 -20.15 -25.71 17.65
N THR A 6 -20.03 -24.98 18.74
CA THR A 6 -20.79 -23.75 18.95
C THR A 6 -20.36 -22.79 17.88
N CYS A 7 -21.15 -22.62 16.81
CA CYS A 7 -21.00 -21.51 15.89
C CYS A 7 -21.26 -20.23 16.69
N ALA A 8 -20.21 -19.47 16.95
CA ALA A 8 -20.37 -18.11 17.45
C ALA A 8 -21.29 -17.32 16.49
N LEU A 9 -22.32 -16.68 17.03
CA LEU A 9 -23.25 -15.88 16.21
C LEU A 9 -22.59 -14.55 15.87
N PRO A 10 -22.31 -14.27 14.57
CA PRO A 10 -21.67 -13.02 14.20
C PRO A 10 -22.69 -11.85 14.21
N ILE A 11 -22.30 -10.76 14.79
CA ILE A 11 -22.90 -9.43 14.61
C ILE A 11 -21.94 -8.63 13.74
N TYR A 12 -22.40 -8.14 12.59
CA TYR A 12 -21.77 -7.07 11.86
C TYR A 12 -22.68 -5.85 11.90
N TRP A 13 -22.15 -4.75 12.40
CA TRP A 13 -22.87 -3.49 12.49
C TRP A 13 -21.94 -2.35 12.10
N GLN A 14 -22.45 -1.44 11.28
CA GLN A 14 -21.73 -0.27 10.80
C GLN A 14 -22.24 0.99 11.47
N ALA A 15 -21.35 1.76 12.07
CA ALA A 15 -21.66 3.05 12.66
C ALA A 15 -21.92 4.11 11.57
N THR A 16 -22.71 5.11 11.92
CA THR A 16 -23.05 6.24 11.05
C THR A 16 -22.68 7.56 11.73
N GLU A 17 -22.68 8.68 10.99
CA GLU A 17 -22.46 10.03 11.53
C GLU A 17 -23.72 10.53 12.26
N GLU A 18 -24.02 9.92 13.41
CA GLU A 18 -25.21 10.22 14.21
C GLU A 18 -24.85 10.49 15.67
N THR A 19 -25.83 10.97 16.44
CA THR A 19 -25.66 11.16 17.89
C THR A 19 -25.44 9.82 18.60
N PRO A 20 -24.75 9.79 19.78
CA PRO A 20 -24.53 8.56 20.53
C PRO A 20 -25.81 7.78 20.83
N ALA A 21 -26.90 8.49 21.13
CA ALA A 21 -28.19 7.87 21.45
C ALA A 21 -28.83 7.21 20.22
N ALA A 22 -28.74 7.85 19.06
CA ALA A 22 -29.22 7.28 17.79
C ALA A 22 -28.43 6.04 17.40
N GLN A 23 -27.11 6.08 17.48
CA GLN A 23 -26.22 4.94 17.21
C GLN A 23 -26.53 3.74 18.10
N LEU A 24 -26.71 3.96 19.43
CA LEU A 24 -27.07 2.90 20.37
C LEU A 24 -28.45 2.30 20.06
N THR A 25 -29.42 3.13 19.69
CA THR A 25 -30.74 2.67 19.29
C THR A 25 -30.65 1.82 18.02
N ASN A 26 -30.00 2.32 16.98
CA ASN A 26 -29.82 1.60 15.73
C ASN A 26 -29.07 0.26 15.92
N PHE A 27 -28.01 0.25 16.74
CA PHE A 27 -27.29 -0.97 17.08
C PHE A 27 -28.24 -2.03 17.68
N VAL A 28 -29.02 -1.67 18.69
CA VAL A 28 -29.93 -2.62 19.34
C VAL A 28 -31.03 -3.08 18.37
N ASP A 29 -31.66 -2.13 17.65
CA ASP A 29 -32.76 -2.46 16.71
C ASP A 29 -32.28 -3.38 15.57
N THR A 30 -31.02 -3.21 15.12
CA THR A 30 -30.44 -4.05 14.07
C THR A 30 -30.03 -5.43 14.58
N THR A 31 -29.62 -5.54 15.84
CA THR A 31 -28.99 -6.75 16.38
C THR A 31 -29.93 -7.58 17.25
N SER A 32 -31.06 -7.05 17.67
CA SER A 32 -32.05 -7.73 18.53
C SER A 32 -32.68 -8.97 17.90
N ASP A 33 -32.81 -9.03 16.57
CA ASP A 33 -33.28 -10.24 15.90
C ASP A 33 -32.36 -11.44 16.15
N THR A 34 -31.05 -11.20 16.29
CA THR A 34 -30.06 -12.25 16.58
C THR A 34 -29.86 -12.44 18.09
N PHE A 35 -29.92 -11.35 18.85
CA PHE A 35 -29.72 -11.31 20.29
C PHE A 35 -30.89 -10.58 20.99
N PRO A 36 -32.05 -11.21 21.14
CA PRO A 36 -33.26 -10.57 21.74
C PRO A 36 -33.03 -9.97 23.11
N LEU A 37 -32.08 -10.50 23.88
CA LEU A 37 -31.73 -9.98 25.21
C LEU A 37 -31.32 -8.51 25.19
N LEU A 38 -30.86 -7.97 24.05
CA LEU A 38 -30.37 -6.59 23.93
C LEU A 38 -31.50 -5.57 24.01
N GLU A 39 -32.76 -5.95 23.72
CA GLU A 39 -33.94 -5.05 23.85
C GLU A 39 -34.15 -4.56 25.27
N ASP A 40 -33.88 -5.44 26.25
CA ASP A 40 -34.08 -5.17 27.68
C ASP A 40 -32.84 -4.57 28.36
N ILE A 41 -31.71 -4.42 27.63
CA ILE A 41 -30.48 -3.84 28.18
C ILE A 41 -30.50 -2.31 28.06
N GLN A 42 -29.95 -1.67 29.07
CA GLN A 42 -29.74 -0.23 29.06
C GLN A 42 -28.96 0.19 27.79
N ARG A 43 -29.43 1.22 27.10
CA ARG A 43 -28.81 1.80 25.90
C ARG A 43 -27.48 2.47 26.25
N ASP A 44 -26.47 1.67 26.57
CA ASP A 44 -25.13 2.06 26.91
C ASP A 44 -24.11 1.02 26.40
N TRP A 45 -23.02 1.44 25.77
CA TRP A 45 -22.05 0.53 25.19
C TRP A 45 -21.44 -0.47 26.17
N GLU A 46 -21.21 -0.03 27.44
CA GLU A 46 -20.66 -0.96 28.43
C GLU A 46 -21.65 -2.05 28.81
N ALA A 47 -22.93 -1.68 28.98
CA ALA A 47 -23.98 -2.63 29.31
C ALA A 47 -24.22 -3.63 28.15
N LEU A 48 -24.28 -3.14 26.90
CA LEU A 48 -24.48 -3.97 25.71
C LEU A 48 -23.31 -4.93 25.48
N LEU A 49 -22.07 -4.43 25.49
CA LEU A 49 -20.88 -5.27 25.31
C LEU A 49 -20.73 -6.31 26.43
N ARG A 50 -21.06 -5.93 27.68
CA ARG A 50 -21.06 -6.88 28.80
C ARG A 50 -22.14 -7.97 28.65
N ALA A 51 -23.29 -7.65 28.09
CA ALA A 51 -24.35 -8.63 27.83
C ALA A 51 -23.89 -9.62 26.72
N LEU A 52 -23.35 -9.10 25.62
CA LEU A 52 -22.81 -9.90 24.51
C LEU A 52 -21.60 -10.75 24.91
N GLY A 53 -20.82 -10.31 25.90
CA GLY A 53 -19.71 -11.11 26.45
C GLY A 53 -20.12 -12.40 27.17
N ARG A 54 -21.41 -12.60 27.44
CA ARG A 54 -21.96 -13.83 28.02
C ARG A 54 -22.41 -14.85 26.96
N GLU A 55 -22.46 -14.38 25.73
CA GLU A 55 -22.85 -15.14 24.54
C GLU A 55 -21.60 -15.29 23.69
N ASP A 56 -21.09 -16.39 23.34
CA ASP A 56 -19.86 -16.59 22.55
C ASP A 56 -19.94 -15.88 21.18
N ALA A 57 -20.17 -14.56 21.21
CA ALA A 57 -20.47 -13.74 20.05
C ALA A 57 -19.20 -13.22 19.36
N ILE A 58 -19.25 -13.12 18.03
CA ILE A 58 -18.30 -12.31 17.26
C ILE A 58 -18.99 -10.99 16.95
N VAL A 59 -18.46 -9.88 17.49
CA VAL A 59 -19.01 -8.54 17.29
C VAL A 59 -18.05 -7.71 16.47
N VAL A 60 -18.50 -7.29 15.30
CA VAL A 60 -17.78 -6.38 14.41
C VAL A 60 -18.45 -5.02 14.45
N LEU A 61 -17.73 -4.02 14.96
CA LEU A 61 -18.12 -2.62 14.91
C LEU A 61 -17.35 -1.94 13.79
N ASP A 62 -18.01 -1.77 12.67
CA ASP A 62 -17.44 -1.12 11.49
C ASP A 62 -17.65 0.40 11.57
N GLU A 63 -16.77 1.16 10.93
CA GLU A 63 -16.66 2.62 11.05
C GLU A 63 -16.60 3.09 12.52
N PHE A 64 -15.80 2.38 13.32
CA PHE A 64 -15.57 2.71 14.73
C PHE A 64 -15.12 4.17 14.96
N PRO A 65 -14.41 4.84 14.03
CA PRO A 65 -14.14 6.27 14.09
C PRO A 65 -15.38 7.13 14.33
N TYR A 66 -16.54 6.88 13.69
CA TYR A 66 -17.76 7.66 13.88
C TYR A 66 -18.30 7.54 15.31
N LEU A 67 -18.15 6.36 15.92
CA LEU A 67 -18.49 6.18 17.34
C LEU A 67 -17.61 7.04 18.24
N ILE A 68 -16.31 7.12 17.95
CA ILE A 68 -15.35 7.93 18.71
C ILE A 68 -15.64 9.42 18.53
N GLU A 69 -15.95 9.86 17.32
CA GLU A 69 -16.26 11.27 17.03
C GLU A 69 -17.55 11.72 17.73
N SER A 70 -18.52 10.81 17.85
CA SER A 70 -19.76 11.10 18.58
C SER A 70 -19.60 11.01 20.10
N ASP A 71 -18.69 10.16 20.60
CA ASP A 71 -18.42 9.98 22.04
C ASP A 71 -16.91 9.74 22.28
N ASP A 72 -16.16 10.81 22.53
CA ASP A 72 -14.72 10.75 22.85
C ASP A 72 -14.38 9.84 24.04
N ALA A 73 -15.33 9.54 24.92
CA ALA A 73 -15.14 8.65 26.06
C ALA A 73 -15.28 7.16 25.69
N LEU A 74 -15.76 6.83 24.49
CA LEU A 74 -16.02 5.46 24.08
C LEU A 74 -14.79 4.54 24.18
N PRO A 75 -13.58 4.92 23.75
CA PRO A 75 -12.40 4.06 23.92
C PRO A 75 -12.14 3.69 25.37
N SER A 76 -12.39 4.61 26.33
CA SER A 76 -12.26 4.34 27.76
C SER A 76 -13.37 3.43 28.30
N LYS A 77 -14.59 3.54 27.76
CA LYS A 77 -15.71 2.66 28.09
C LYS A 77 -15.41 1.23 27.60
N VAL A 78 -14.96 1.07 26.36
CA VAL A 78 -14.55 -0.23 25.81
C VAL A 78 -13.39 -0.81 26.62
N GLN A 79 -12.39 0.00 26.98
CA GLN A 79 -11.32 -0.42 27.87
C GLN A 79 -11.85 -0.99 29.17
N ARG A 80 -12.74 -0.26 29.84
CA ARG A 80 -13.27 -0.64 31.16
C ARG A 80 -14.07 -1.95 31.11
N VAL A 81 -14.93 -2.11 30.08
CA VAL A 81 -15.69 -3.35 29.94
C VAL A 81 -14.78 -4.53 29.59
N TRP A 82 -13.77 -4.30 28.76
CA TRP A 82 -12.77 -5.31 28.44
C TRP A 82 -12.04 -5.80 29.70
N ASP A 83 -11.45 -4.87 30.45
CA ASP A 83 -10.64 -5.21 31.63
C ASP A 83 -11.46 -5.90 32.75
N LEU A 84 -12.75 -5.56 32.88
CA LEU A 84 -13.57 -6.06 33.95
C LEU A 84 -14.44 -7.27 33.60
N HIS A 85 -14.76 -7.47 32.31
CA HIS A 85 -15.81 -8.40 31.92
C HIS A 85 -15.54 -9.26 30.69
N LEU A 86 -14.73 -8.79 29.72
CA LEU A 86 -14.60 -9.48 28.44
C LEU A 86 -13.30 -10.29 28.29
N GLN A 87 -12.26 -9.93 29.02
CA GLN A 87 -10.93 -10.52 28.85
C GLN A 87 -10.89 -12.05 29.02
N GLU A 88 -11.78 -12.61 29.83
CA GLU A 88 -11.85 -14.04 30.12
C GLU A 88 -13.06 -14.72 29.45
N THR A 89 -13.72 -14.05 28.50
CA THR A 89 -14.85 -14.61 27.73
C THR A 89 -14.37 -15.10 26.37
N GLU A 90 -15.19 -15.91 25.70
CA GLU A 90 -14.95 -16.37 24.33
C GLU A 90 -15.39 -15.34 23.25
N MET A 91 -15.89 -14.18 23.68
CA MET A 91 -16.31 -13.11 22.77
C MET A 91 -15.14 -12.56 21.98
N THR A 92 -15.32 -12.41 20.67
CA THR A 92 -14.38 -11.69 19.79
C THR A 92 -14.96 -10.34 19.43
N LEU A 93 -14.26 -9.26 19.84
CA LEU A 93 -14.61 -7.89 19.46
C LEU A 93 -13.66 -7.38 18.38
N VAL A 94 -14.19 -7.04 17.22
CA VAL A 94 -13.45 -6.50 16.07
C VAL A 94 -13.84 -5.04 15.87
N LEU A 95 -12.86 -4.15 15.93
CA LEU A 95 -13.05 -2.72 15.69
C LEU A 95 -12.44 -2.40 14.31
N VAL A 96 -13.27 -1.97 13.38
CA VAL A 96 -12.88 -1.66 11.99
C VAL A 96 -13.04 -0.16 11.76
N GLY A 97 -12.18 0.44 10.99
CA GLY A 97 -12.29 1.85 10.61
C GLY A 97 -11.41 2.20 9.43
N SER A 98 -11.93 2.99 8.52
CA SER A 98 -11.26 3.52 7.35
C SER A 98 -10.32 4.69 7.69
N SER A 99 -10.68 5.52 8.67
CA SER A 99 -9.86 6.67 9.08
C SER A 99 -8.58 6.24 9.81
N ILE A 100 -7.48 6.15 9.06
CA ILE A 100 -6.16 5.79 9.58
C ILE A 100 -5.74 6.71 10.73
N SER A 101 -6.00 8.02 10.60
CA SER A 101 -5.60 9.00 11.61
C SER A 101 -6.28 8.77 12.96
N ILE A 102 -7.58 8.52 12.96
CA ILE A 102 -8.34 8.27 14.18
C ILE A 102 -7.99 6.91 14.78
N MET A 103 -7.91 5.87 13.94
CA MET A 103 -7.52 4.53 14.39
C MET A 103 -6.12 4.53 15.00
N GLU A 104 -5.14 5.18 14.38
CA GLU A 104 -3.78 5.30 14.92
C GLU A 104 -3.74 6.10 16.22
N GLU A 105 -4.47 7.21 16.34
CA GLU A 105 -4.43 8.07 17.51
C GLU A 105 -5.24 7.52 18.68
N LYS A 106 -6.49 7.11 18.41
CA LYS A 106 -7.48 6.81 19.44
C LYS A 106 -7.61 5.32 19.78
N VAL A 107 -7.13 4.41 18.90
CA VAL A 107 -7.25 2.96 19.10
C VAL A 107 -5.88 2.29 19.23
N LEU A 108 -4.95 2.53 18.31
CA LEU A 108 -3.70 1.80 18.21
C LEU A 108 -2.53 2.45 18.97
N GLY A 109 -2.55 3.79 19.10
CA GLY A 109 -1.44 4.57 19.63
C GLY A 109 -1.19 4.34 21.12
N GLY A 110 0.06 4.54 21.56
CA GLY A 110 0.48 4.32 22.95
C GLY A 110 -0.22 5.18 24.01
N GLY A 111 -0.91 6.26 23.60
CA GLY A 111 -1.75 7.10 24.45
C GLY A 111 -3.23 6.68 24.52
N SER A 112 -3.63 5.71 23.69
CA SER A 112 -5.01 5.22 23.65
C SER A 112 -5.36 4.38 24.88
N PRO A 113 -6.60 4.50 25.41
CA PRO A 113 -7.09 3.57 26.42
C PRO A 113 -7.07 2.11 25.98
N LEU A 114 -7.17 1.83 24.67
CA LEU A 114 -7.17 0.47 24.11
C LEU A 114 -5.76 -0.08 23.83
N TYR A 115 -4.71 0.74 24.01
CA TYR A 115 -3.35 0.29 23.84
C TYR A 115 -3.01 -0.88 24.78
N GLY A 116 -2.42 -1.95 24.24
CA GLY A 116 -2.06 -3.16 24.99
C GLY A 116 -3.21 -4.14 25.30
N ARG A 117 -4.45 -3.85 24.83
CA ARG A 117 -5.63 -4.73 25.01
C ARG A 117 -6.01 -5.51 23.77
N ARG A 118 -5.49 -5.10 22.63
CA ARG A 118 -5.67 -5.83 21.38
C ARG A 118 -4.90 -7.15 21.39
N THR A 119 -5.52 -8.20 20.92
CA THR A 119 -4.92 -9.53 20.72
C THR A 119 -4.35 -9.69 19.32
N ALA A 120 -4.93 -8.98 18.33
CA ALA A 120 -4.46 -8.94 16.96
C ALA A 120 -4.67 -7.55 16.33
N THR A 121 -3.94 -7.28 15.29
CA THR A 121 -4.16 -6.12 14.40
C THR A 121 -4.06 -6.63 12.98
N ILE A 122 -5.09 -6.36 12.19
CA ILE A 122 -5.12 -6.68 10.77
C ILE A 122 -5.01 -5.36 10.01
N ASP A 123 -3.98 -5.25 9.20
CA ASP A 123 -3.80 -4.16 8.25
C ASP A 123 -4.17 -4.68 6.87
N LEU A 124 -5.19 -4.12 6.24
CA LEU A 124 -5.60 -4.48 4.89
C LEU A 124 -4.93 -3.51 3.90
N PRO A 125 -3.82 -3.90 3.28
CA PRO A 125 -3.22 -3.10 2.23
C PRO A 125 -4.06 -3.17 0.96
N PRO A 126 -3.87 -2.25 0.01
CA PRO A 126 -4.35 -2.43 -1.36
C PRO A 126 -3.85 -3.77 -1.93
N LEU A 127 -4.62 -4.34 -2.86
CA LEU A 127 -4.29 -5.60 -3.50
C LEU A 127 -2.92 -5.54 -4.19
N SER A 128 -2.16 -6.61 -4.08
CA SER A 128 -0.97 -6.79 -4.90
C SER A 128 -1.33 -6.86 -6.38
N LEU A 129 -0.34 -6.73 -7.28
CA LEU A 129 -0.58 -6.92 -8.72
C LEU A 129 -1.22 -8.29 -9.00
N ALA A 130 -0.73 -9.33 -8.33
CA ALA A 130 -1.22 -10.70 -8.53
C ALA A 130 -2.69 -10.87 -8.13
N ASP A 131 -3.13 -10.22 -7.04
CA ASP A 131 -4.52 -10.27 -6.60
C ASP A 131 -5.41 -9.32 -7.42
N ALA A 132 -4.89 -8.14 -7.77
CA ALA A 132 -5.62 -7.12 -8.52
C ALA A 132 -6.02 -7.59 -9.94
N ARG A 133 -5.20 -8.42 -10.58
CA ARG A 133 -5.49 -8.98 -11.91
C ARG A 133 -6.77 -9.81 -11.96
N GLU A 134 -7.20 -10.38 -10.83
CA GLU A 134 -8.46 -11.12 -10.77
C GLU A 134 -9.68 -10.23 -10.88
N LEU A 135 -9.56 -8.97 -10.45
CA LEU A 135 -10.62 -7.95 -10.54
C LEU A 135 -10.60 -7.20 -11.88
N TYR A 136 -9.46 -7.14 -12.52
CA TYR A 136 -9.28 -6.49 -13.82
C TYR A 136 -8.47 -7.40 -14.77
N PRO A 137 -9.12 -8.29 -15.50
CA PRO A 137 -8.47 -9.15 -16.49
C PRO A 137 -8.10 -8.32 -17.74
N ALA A 138 -6.91 -7.77 -17.77
CA ALA A 138 -6.33 -7.21 -19.00
C ALA A 138 -5.91 -8.34 -19.94
N ALA A 139 -5.90 -8.07 -21.25
CA ALA A 139 -5.53 -9.06 -22.26
C ALA A 139 -4.04 -9.41 -22.21
N GLU A 140 -3.19 -8.40 -21.94
CA GLU A 140 -1.73 -8.51 -21.98
C GLU A 140 -1.11 -8.24 -20.60
N ALA A 141 -0.03 -8.92 -20.29
CA ALA A 141 0.67 -8.78 -19.01
C ALA A 141 1.20 -7.36 -18.78
N ASP A 142 1.74 -6.72 -19.82
CA ASP A 142 2.22 -5.34 -19.73
C ASP A 142 1.08 -4.37 -19.42
N GLU A 143 -0.12 -4.53 -20.02
CA GLU A 143 -1.29 -3.71 -19.71
C GLU A 143 -1.78 -3.92 -18.27
N THR A 144 -1.67 -5.13 -17.74
CA THR A 144 -1.96 -5.44 -16.33
C THR A 144 -1.02 -4.65 -15.41
N ILE A 145 0.28 -4.64 -15.69
CA ILE A 145 1.28 -3.87 -14.93
C ILE A 145 1.00 -2.37 -15.04
N GLN A 146 0.68 -1.88 -16.23
CA GLN A 146 0.35 -0.47 -16.46
C GLN A 146 -0.90 -0.06 -15.70
N SER A 147 -1.97 -0.85 -15.77
CA SER A 147 -3.22 -0.58 -15.08
C SER A 147 -3.01 -0.51 -13.56
N TRP A 148 -2.28 -1.48 -13.00
CA TRP A 148 -1.92 -1.44 -11.59
C TRP A 148 -1.01 -0.25 -11.26
N GLY A 149 -0.08 0.10 -12.14
CA GLY A 149 0.82 1.24 -11.99
C GLY A 149 0.10 2.60 -11.97
N VAL A 150 -1.10 2.69 -12.55
CA VAL A 150 -1.94 3.91 -12.58
C VAL A 150 -2.99 3.89 -11.47
N PHE A 151 -3.79 2.82 -11.39
CA PHE A 151 -4.96 2.75 -10.52
C PHE A 151 -4.66 2.12 -9.15
N GLY A 152 -3.53 1.43 -9.02
CA GLY A 152 -3.17 0.73 -7.79
C GLY A 152 -3.97 -0.55 -7.58
N GLY A 153 -3.98 -1.01 -6.32
CA GLY A 153 -4.68 -2.23 -5.90
C GLY A 153 -5.96 -1.99 -5.12
N THR A 154 -6.51 -0.78 -5.09
CA THR A 154 -7.76 -0.51 -4.39
C THR A 154 -8.94 -1.09 -5.17
N PRO A 155 -9.72 -2.03 -4.59
CA PRO A 155 -10.81 -2.71 -5.33
C PRO A 155 -11.81 -1.76 -5.98
N TYR A 156 -12.16 -0.68 -5.30
CA TYR A 156 -13.07 0.35 -5.82
C TYR A 156 -12.58 0.95 -7.15
N TYR A 157 -11.27 1.23 -7.27
CA TYR A 157 -10.69 1.79 -8.49
C TYR A 157 -10.62 0.76 -9.62
N LEU A 158 -10.28 -0.48 -9.26
CA LEU A 158 -10.20 -1.57 -10.24
C LEU A 158 -11.56 -1.96 -10.80
N GLN A 159 -12.61 -1.96 -9.99
CA GLN A 159 -13.99 -2.22 -10.42
C GLN A 159 -14.57 -1.13 -11.32
N ALA A 160 -14.02 0.07 -11.27
CA ALA A 160 -14.43 1.18 -12.15
C ALA A 160 -13.88 1.03 -13.57
N LEU A 161 -12.85 0.23 -13.76
CA LEU A 161 -12.26 0.00 -15.09
C LEU A 161 -13.26 -0.69 -16.00
N SER A 162 -13.38 -0.21 -17.23
CA SER A 162 -14.29 -0.78 -18.24
C SER A 162 -13.60 -1.95 -18.93
N PRO A 163 -14.09 -3.19 -18.78
CA PRO A 163 -13.52 -4.35 -19.46
C PRO A 163 -13.55 -4.17 -20.98
N GLY A 164 -12.44 -4.47 -21.64
CA GLY A 164 -12.29 -4.34 -23.09
C GLY A 164 -12.01 -2.92 -23.61
N SER A 165 -11.95 -1.92 -22.74
CA SER A 165 -11.42 -0.59 -23.05
C SER A 165 -9.90 -0.57 -22.89
N THR A 166 -9.21 0.25 -23.69
CA THR A 166 -7.77 0.46 -23.53
C THR A 166 -7.46 1.18 -22.22
N LEU A 167 -6.24 1.04 -21.72
CA LEU A 167 -5.76 1.80 -20.57
C LEU A 167 -5.94 3.32 -20.78
N ALA A 168 -5.58 3.84 -21.95
CA ALA A 168 -5.76 5.25 -22.30
C ALA A 168 -7.22 5.70 -22.16
N ALA A 169 -8.17 4.91 -22.65
CA ALA A 169 -9.60 5.20 -22.54
C ALA A 169 -10.09 5.19 -21.08
N ASN A 170 -9.61 4.25 -20.27
CA ASN A 170 -9.91 4.22 -18.83
C ASN A 170 -9.33 5.44 -18.10
N ILE A 171 -8.09 5.82 -18.37
CA ILE A 171 -7.46 7.02 -17.80
C ILE A 171 -8.27 8.27 -18.20
N GLN A 172 -8.59 8.39 -19.49
CA GLN A 172 -9.34 9.53 -20.02
C GLN A 172 -10.70 9.68 -19.34
N SER A 173 -11.46 8.59 -19.25
CA SER A 173 -12.82 8.62 -18.69
C SER A 173 -12.87 8.74 -17.17
N LEU A 174 -11.98 8.07 -16.46
CA LEU A 174 -12.06 7.97 -14.99
C LEU A 174 -11.26 9.07 -14.28
N ILE A 175 -10.12 9.52 -14.84
CA ILE A 175 -9.21 10.44 -14.17
C ILE A 175 -9.19 11.83 -14.83
N LEU A 176 -9.12 11.90 -16.18
CA LEU A 176 -8.94 13.18 -16.87
C LEU A 176 -10.28 13.91 -17.12
N SER A 177 -11.36 13.18 -17.33
CA SER A 177 -12.70 13.77 -17.44
C SER A 177 -13.11 14.44 -16.13
N GLU A 178 -13.65 15.67 -16.20
CA GLU A 178 -14.20 16.39 -15.03
C GLU A 178 -15.33 15.60 -14.32
N HIS A 179 -15.98 14.69 -15.04
CA HIS A 179 -17.04 13.83 -14.53
C HIS A 179 -16.55 12.44 -14.14
N GLY A 180 -15.24 12.18 -14.29
CA GLY A 180 -14.62 10.92 -13.92
C GLY A 180 -14.62 10.73 -12.41
N ILE A 181 -14.99 9.53 -11.96
CA ILE A 181 -15.13 9.24 -10.52
C ILE A 181 -13.81 9.34 -9.76
N LEU A 182 -12.67 9.25 -10.44
CA LEU A 182 -11.34 9.37 -9.85
C LEU A 182 -10.69 10.74 -10.09
N HIS A 183 -11.40 11.67 -10.78
CA HIS A 183 -10.85 12.98 -11.12
C HIS A 183 -10.37 13.77 -9.89
N ASN A 184 -11.18 13.80 -8.84
CA ASN A 184 -10.89 14.52 -7.60
C ASN A 184 -10.64 13.58 -6.40
N GLU A 185 -10.59 12.28 -6.62
CA GLU A 185 -10.49 11.27 -5.57
C GLU A 185 -9.30 11.48 -4.62
N PRO A 186 -8.05 11.70 -5.11
CA PRO A 186 -6.93 11.96 -4.23
C PRO A 186 -7.07 13.23 -3.39
N GLU A 187 -7.66 14.31 -3.94
CA GLU A 187 -7.91 15.53 -3.18
C GLU A 187 -8.99 15.32 -2.11
N PHE A 188 -10.05 14.62 -2.46
CA PHE A 188 -11.13 14.28 -1.53
C PHE A 188 -10.59 13.46 -0.35
N LEU A 189 -9.86 12.38 -0.60
CA LEU A 189 -9.27 11.53 0.44
C LEU A 189 -8.28 12.31 1.34
N LEU A 190 -7.47 13.19 0.78
CA LEU A 190 -6.53 14.00 1.56
C LEU A 190 -7.23 14.92 2.56
N ARG A 191 -8.41 15.41 2.23
CA ARG A 191 -9.19 16.30 3.09
C ARG A 191 -10.04 15.54 4.11
N THR A 192 -10.72 14.48 3.68
CA THR A 192 -11.68 13.74 4.50
C THR A 192 -10.99 12.67 5.36
N GLU A 193 -10.40 11.67 4.72
CA GLU A 193 -9.85 10.50 5.42
C GLU A 193 -8.55 10.81 6.17
N PHE A 194 -7.72 11.69 5.61
CA PHE A 194 -6.42 12.00 6.22
C PHE A 194 -6.41 13.28 7.06
N GLY A 195 -7.51 14.02 7.13
CA GLY A 195 -7.66 15.19 7.97
C GLY A 195 -6.61 16.29 7.72
N ILE A 196 -6.19 16.49 6.47
CA ILE A 196 -5.24 17.54 6.09
C ILE A 196 -5.99 18.85 5.87
N GLN A 197 -6.02 19.70 6.91
CA GLN A 197 -6.77 20.97 6.88
C GLN A 197 -6.06 22.10 6.15
N GLU A 198 -4.72 22.15 6.18
CA GLU A 198 -3.90 23.14 5.45
C GLU A 198 -3.08 22.41 4.38
N PRO A 199 -3.69 22.09 3.23
CA PRO A 199 -3.12 21.12 2.30
C PRO A 199 -1.98 21.63 1.43
N GLN A 200 -1.79 22.97 1.27
CA GLN A 200 -0.92 23.53 0.24
C GLN A 200 0.52 23.00 0.30
N THR A 201 1.12 22.99 1.50
CA THR A 201 2.49 22.48 1.68
C THR A 201 2.56 20.97 1.45
N TYR A 202 1.57 20.21 1.97
CA TYR A 202 1.51 18.77 1.76
C TYR A 202 1.35 18.44 0.28
N TYR A 203 0.47 19.13 -0.43
CA TYR A 203 0.25 18.92 -1.87
C TYR A 203 1.51 19.20 -2.68
N THR A 204 2.24 20.28 -2.33
CA THR A 204 3.50 20.60 -3.00
C THR A 204 4.57 19.54 -2.74
N ILE A 205 4.65 18.99 -1.53
CA ILE A 205 5.55 17.89 -1.18
C ILE A 205 5.17 16.62 -1.96
N LEU A 206 3.88 16.26 -1.99
CA LEU A 206 3.39 15.09 -2.74
C LEU A 206 3.66 15.22 -4.24
N ARG A 207 3.45 16.43 -4.80
CA ARG A 207 3.81 16.73 -6.20
C ARG A 207 5.31 16.62 -6.45
N ALA A 208 6.15 17.12 -5.55
CA ALA A 208 7.61 16.97 -5.67
C ALA A 208 8.00 15.50 -5.79
N ILE A 209 7.46 14.66 -4.92
CA ILE A 209 7.74 13.21 -4.93
C ILE A 209 7.17 12.56 -6.20
N ALA A 210 5.95 12.89 -6.61
CA ALA A 210 5.31 12.35 -7.82
C ALA A 210 6.09 12.69 -9.09
N THR A 211 6.73 13.87 -9.12
CA THR A 211 7.56 14.33 -10.25
C THR A 211 9.02 13.88 -10.16
N GLY A 212 9.36 12.94 -9.26
CA GLY A 212 10.64 12.27 -9.21
C GLY A 212 11.67 12.88 -8.24
N LYS A 213 11.29 13.85 -7.39
CA LYS A 213 12.17 14.33 -6.31
C LYS A 213 12.13 13.29 -5.18
N ARG A 214 13.21 12.53 -5.03
CA ARG A 214 13.26 11.42 -4.05
C ARG A 214 14.05 11.78 -2.78
N ALA A 215 15.07 12.65 -2.88
CA ALA A 215 15.88 13.02 -1.73
C ALA A 215 15.23 14.16 -0.93
N ALA A 216 15.41 14.17 0.39
CA ALA A 216 14.82 15.19 1.27
C ALA A 216 15.17 16.65 0.87
N ASN A 217 16.42 16.89 0.47
CA ASN A 217 16.84 18.21 0.01
C ASN A 217 16.17 18.64 -1.30
N GLU A 218 15.94 17.71 -2.23
CA GLU A 218 15.24 17.99 -3.49
C GLU A 218 13.77 18.34 -3.23
N ILE A 219 13.11 17.56 -2.33
CA ILE A 219 11.73 17.79 -1.94
C ILE A 219 11.59 19.14 -1.22
N ALA A 220 12.48 19.45 -0.26
CA ALA A 220 12.47 20.71 0.47
C ALA A 220 12.62 21.91 -0.47
N ASN A 221 13.59 21.85 -1.40
CA ASN A 221 13.83 22.90 -2.38
C ASN A 221 12.63 23.11 -3.31
N PHE A 222 12.02 22.03 -3.80
CA PHE A 222 10.84 22.11 -4.66
C PHE A 222 9.63 22.70 -3.93
N ALA A 223 9.42 22.29 -2.67
CA ALA A 223 8.27 22.72 -1.88
C ALA A 223 8.47 24.11 -1.21
N GLY A 224 9.66 24.70 -1.30
CA GLY A 224 9.97 25.97 -0.63
C GLY A 224 9.93 25.85 0.90
N VAL A 225 10.21 24.64 1.44
CA VAL A 225 10.16 24.35 2.88
C VAL A 225 11.56 24.27 3.45
N GLU A 226 11.77 24.87 4.62
CA GLU A 226 13.03 24.72 5.36
C GLU A 226 13.33 23.25 5.64
N SER A 227 14.59 22.82 5.43
CA SER A 227 15.01 21.42 5.56
C SER A 227 14.74 20.83 6.95
N ASN A 228 14.77 21.65 8.00
CA ASN A 228 14.44 21.25 9.38
C ASN A 228 12.94 21.02 9.59
N ALA A 229 12.08 21.72 8.87
CA ALA A 229 10.63 21.59 8.94
C ALA A 229 10.11 20.42 8.10
N LEU A 230 10.77 20.07 6.99
CA LEU A 230 10.32 18.99 6.09
C LEU A 230 10.12 17.65 6.81
N GLY A 231 10.96 17.36 7.82
CA GLY A 231 10.90 16.14 8.60
C GLY A 231 9.53 15.89 9.24
N ALA A 232 8.88 16.95 9.75
CA ALA A 232 7.55 16.85 10.37
C ALA A 232 6.47 16.49 9.32
N TYR A 233 6.51 17.15 8.14
CA TYR A 233 5.59 16.85 7.05
C TYR A 233 5.74 15.42 6.56
N LEU A 234 6.96 14.98 6.28
CA LEU A 234 7.22 13.60 5.84
C LEU A 234 6.84 12.57 6.90
N SER A 235 7.04 12.88 8.18
CA SER A 235 6.63 12.01 9.28
C SER A 235 5.10 11.86 9.33
N LYS A 236 4.35 12.95 9.15
CA LYS A 236 2.87 12.89 9.08
C LYS A 236 2.42 12.11 7.85
N LEU A 237 2.96 12.40 6.66
CA LEU A 237 2.59 11.69 5.42
C LEU A 237 2.91 10.19 5.48
N ARG A 238 4.00 9.81 6.15
CA ARG A 238 4.34 8.40 6.37
C ARG A 238 3.39 7.72 7.36
N ARG A 239 3.02 8.39 8.44
CA ARG A 239 2.02 7.89 9.40
C ARG A 239 0.65 7.68 8.72
N LEU A 240 0.28 8.60 7.80
CA LEU A 240 -0.93 8.47 6.97
C LEU A 240 -0.76 7.48 5.81
N ARG A 241 0.41 6.78 5.72
CA ARG A 241 0.71 5.78 4.67
C ARG A 241 0.67 6.30 3.23
N LEU A 242 0.72 7.62 3.04
CA LEU A 242 0.77 8.25 1.71
C LEU A 242 2.17 8.21 1.12
N VAL A 243 3.19 8.31 1.96
CA VAL A 243 4.60 8.35 1.56
C VAL A 243 5.36 7.22 2.25
N GLU A 244 6.19 6.54 1.51
CA GLU A 244 7.11 5.55 2.02
C GLU A 244 8.55 6.07 1.99
N ARG A 245 9.34 5.62 2.97
CA ARG A 245 10.76 5.96 3.09
C ARG A 245 11.59 4.74 2.69
N ASP A 246 12.25 4.81 1.56
CA ASP A 246 13.21 3.82 1.12
C ASP A 246 14.59 4.13 1.71
N ILE A 247 15.29 3.08 2.06
CA ILE A 247 16.68 3.10 2.52
C ILE A 247 17.44 1.98 1.80
N PRO A 248 18.76 2.09 1.61
CA PRO A 248 19.51 0.97 1.06
C PRO A 248 19.25 -0.30 1.87
N VAL A 249 18.93 -1.40 1.18
CA VAL A 249 18.50 -2.67 1.82
C VAL A 249 19.50 -3.18 2.84
N THR A 250 20.80 -2.87 2.69
CA THR A 250 21.88 -3.22 3.62
C THR A 250 22.00 -2.26 4.80
N ALA A 251 21.32 -1.11 4.79
CA ALA A 251 21.46 -0.10 5.82
C ALA A 251 20.64 -0.45 7.08
N ASN A 252 21.13 0.01 8.24
CA ASN A 252 20.37 -0.07 9.48
C ASN A 252 19.26 1.01 9.47
N PRO A 253 17.96 0.64 9.56
CA PRO A 253 16.84 1.59 9.50
C PRO A 253 16.90 2.68 10.57
N ASN A 254 17.40 2.36 11.74
CA ASN A 254 17.45 3.27 12.90
C ASN A 254 18.66 4.20 12.90
N ALA A 255 19.69 3.90 12.10
CA ALA A 255 20.94 4.67 12.11
C ALA A 255 21.22 5.42 10.80
N THR A 256 20.61 4.98 9.68
CA THR A 256 20.92 5.58 8.38
C THR A 256 20.23 6.92 8.16
N ARG A 257 20.99 7.87 7.60
CA ARG A 257 20.48 9.14 7.06
C ARG A 257 20.23 9.07 5.56
N LYS A 258 20.64 7.97 4.90
CA LYS A 258 20.37 7.76 3.48
C LYS A 258 18.91 7.38 3.31
N SER A 259 18.10 8.28 2.77
CA SER A 259 16.68 8.05 2.58
C SER A 259 16.24 8.64 1.25
N ARG A 260 15.35 7.93 0.59
CA ARG A 260 14.55 8.40 -0.53
C ARG A 260 13.07 8.28 -0.15
N TYR A 261 12.22 9.04 -0.79
CA TYR A 261 10.79 9.04 -0.53
C TYR A 261 10.02 8.77 -1.82
N ARG A 262 8.97 7.97 -1.72
CA ARG A 262 8.05 7.68 -2.83
C ARG A 262 6.60 7.74 -2.36
N LEU A 263 5.69 8.02 -3.27
CA LEU A 263 4.26 7.86 -3.01
C LEU A 263 3.95 6.36 -2.97
N LYS A 264 3.15 5.96 -2.00
CA LYS A 264 2.79 4.56 -1.81
C LYS A 264 1.71 4.13 -2.81
N GLU A 265 0.69 4.97 -2.97
CA GLU A 265 -0.46 4.67 -3.82
C GLU A 265 -0.21 5.14 -5.27
N PRO A 266 -0.32 4.24 -6.26
CA PRO A 266 -0.12 4.58 -7.66
C PRO A 266 -1.06 5.68 -8.17
N LEU A 267 -2.36 5.63 -7.82
CA LEU A 267 -3.31 6.66 -8.23
C LEU A 267 -2.90 8.06 -7.76
N PHE A 268 -2.45 8.20 -6.51
CA PHE A 268 -1.94 9.48 -6.00
C PHE A 268 -0.72 9.95 -6.77
N ARG A 269 0.20 9.02 -7.08
CA ARG A 269 1.39 9.34 -7.86
C ARG A 269 1.03 9.82 -9.25
N PHE A 270 0.12 9.13 -9.95
CA PHE A 270 -0.36 9.51 -11.27
C PHE A 270 -1.04 10.88 -11.24
N TRP A 271 -1.96 11.06 -10.30
CA TRP A 271 -2.74 12.29 -10.16
C TRP A 271 -1.87 13.52 -9.85
N PHE A 272 -0.94 13.43 -8.90
CA PHE A 272 -0.03 14.52 -8.59
C PHE A 272 0.97 14.83 -9.71
N ARG A 273 1.29 13.86 -10.54
CA ARG A 273 2.18 14.06 -11.67
C ARG A 273 1.48 14.71 -12.86
N TYR A 274 0.25 14.30 -13.18
CA TYR A 274 -0.40 14.64 -14.45
C TYR A 274 -1.69 15.48 -14.30
N VAL A 275 -2.36 15.45 -13.17
CA VAL A 275 -3.65 16.12 -13.00
C VAL A 275 -3.54 17.35 -12.11
N TYR A 276 -2.87 17.23 -10.97
CA TYR A 276 -2.76 18.33 -10.01
C TYR A 276 -2.07 19.56 -10.60
N GLY A 277 -2.83 20.65 -10.65
CA GLY A 277 -2.39 21.94 -11.21
C GLY A 277 -2.40 21.99 -12.75
N GLN A 278 -2.98 21.00 -13.44
CA GLN A 278 -3.13 20.95 -14.89
C GLN A 278 -4.59 20.81 -15.33
N THR A 279 -5.57 20.87 -14.42
CA THR A 279 -6.99 20.67 -14.71
C THR A 279 -7.52 21.61 -15.80
N GLY A 280 -7.07 22.86 -15.86
CA GLY A 280 -7.45 23.80 -16.92
C GLY A 280 -6.93 23.40 -18.30
N GLU A 281 -5.70 22.88 -18.38
CA GLU A 281 -5.13 22.39 -19.65
C GLU A 281 -5.82 21.09 -20.08
N ILE A 282 -6.08 20.18 -19.13
CA ILE A 282 -6.84 18.95 -19.38
C ILE A 282 -8.22 19.26 -19.93
N ALA A 283 -8.95 20.21 -19.31
CA ALA A 283 -10.27 20.62 -19.78
C ALA A 283 -10.23 21.24 -21.19
N GLN A 284 -9.17 21.98 -21.52
CA GLN A 284 -8.98 22.57 -22.84
C GLN A 284 -8.70 21.51 -23.93
N LEU A 285 -7.93 20.48 -23.59
CA LEU A 285 -7.55 19.41 -24.51
C LEU A 285 -8.68 18.39 -24.68
N GLY A 286 -9.55 18.23 -23.68
CA GLY A 286 -10.66 17.29 -23.74
C GLY A 286 -10.18 15.85 -23.99
N ASP A 287 -10.68 15.22 -25.06
CA ASP A 287 -10.36 13.83 -25.39
C ASP A 287 -8.90 13.61 -25.78
N ASP A 288 -8.18 14.66 -26.19
CA ASP A 288 -6.77 14.58 -26.59
C ASP A 288 -5.80 14.68 -25.37
N ALA A 289 -6.33 14.86 -24.16
CA ALA A 289 -5.51 15.13 -22.97
C ALA A 289 -4.55 13.98 -22.66
N TYR A 290 -4.96 12.73 -22.81
CA TYR A 290 -4.09 11.58 -22.61
C TYR A 290 -2.89 11.60 -23.58
N GLU A 291 -3.18 11.72 -24.88
CA GLU A 291 -2.16 11.66 -25.93
C GLU A 291 -1.14 12.80 -25.83
N GLN A 292 -1.59 14.00 -25.44
CA GLN A 292 -0.72 15.17 -25.39
C GLN A 292 0.05 15.33 -24.08
N LEU A 293 -0.55 14.99 -22.93
CA LEU A 293 0.05 15.25 -21.61
C LEU A 293 0.71 14.02 -20.98
N ILE A 294 0.20 12.82 -21.25
CA ILE A 294 0.59 11.61 -20.52
C ILE A 294 1.47 10.71 -21.36
N GLU A 295 1.03 10.33 -22.55
CA GLU A 295 1.69 9.34 -23.41
C GLU A 295 3.18 9.66 -23.62
N PRO A 296 3.61 10.91 -23.89
CA PRO A 296 5.02 11.23 -24.14
C PRO A 296 5.97 10.90 -22.99
N SER A 297 5.46 10.83 -21.76
CA SER A 297 6.27 10.55 -20.55
C SER A 297 5.78 9.34 -19.76
N PHE A 298 4.84 8.57 -20.31
CA PHE A 298 4.24 7.43 -19.61
C PHE A 298 5.24 6.31 -19.33
N THR A 299 6.13 6.05 -20.26
CA THR A 299 7.22 5.05 -20.07
C THR A 299 8.11 5.44 -18.88
N ASP A 300 8.49 6.73 -18.77
CA ASP A 300 9.27 7.22 -17.62
C ASP A 300 8.49 7.17 -16.31
N TYR A 301 7.17 7.38 -16.38
CA TYR A 301 6.30 7.20 -15.22
C TYR A 301 6.27 5.77 -14.74
N MET A 302 6.19 4.82 -15.67
CA MET A 302 6.08 3.39 -15.37
C MET A 302 7.39 2.78 -14.86
N GLY A 303 8.56 3.32 -15.18
CA GLY A 303 9.84 2.77 -14.75
C GLY A 303 9.87 2.42 -13.26
N PRO A 304 9.70 3.39 -12.33
CA PRO A 304 9.68 3.09 -10.90
C PRO A 304 8.49 2.24 -10.41
N MET A 305 7.40 2.17 -11.18
CA MET A 305 6.29 1.24 -10.86
C MET A 305 6.68 -0.19 -11.21
N PHE A 306 7.36 -0.38 -12.32
CA PHE A 306 7.89 -1.67 -12.73
C PHE A 306 8.95 -2.19 -11.74
N GLU A 307 9.88 -1.32 -11.27
CA GLU A 307 10.82 -1.67 -10.20
C GLU A 307 10.10 -2.22 -8.95
N LEU A 308 9.02 -1.55 -8.52
CA LEU A 308 8.23 -1.97 -7.36
C LEU A 308 7.53 -3.32 -7.59
N VAL A 309 6.96 -3.50 -8.76
CA VAL A 309 6.31 -4.77 -9.16
C VAL A 309 7.33 -5.92 -9.17
N CYS A 310 8.54 -5.70 -9.72
CA CYS A 310 9.62 -6.68 -9.73
C CYS A 310 10.09 -7.03 -8.29
N GLN A 311 10.23 -6.02 -7.42
CA GLN A 311 10.56 -6.28 -6.01
C GLN A 311 9.51 -7.15 -5.31
N ASN A 312 8.22 -6.87 -5.54
CA ASN A 312 7.12 -7.61 -4.94
C ASN A 312 7.04 -9.06 -5.47
N ALA A 313 7.34 -9.27 -6.75
CA ALA A 313 7.34 -10.60 -7.37
C ALA A 313 8.57 -11.44 -7.01
N LEU A 314 9.63 -10.84 -6.47
CA LEU A 314 10.93 -11.50 -6.30
C LEU A 314 10.85 -12.82 -5.51
N THR A 315 10.07 -12.86 -4.44
CA THR A 315 9.95 -14.07 -3.60
C THR A 315 9.35 -15.25 -4.36
N SER A 316 8.44 -14.99 -5.28
CA SER A 316 7.80 -16.02 -6.11
C SER A 316 8.66 -16.41 -7.32
N LEU A 317 9.35 -15.44 -7.93
CA LEU A 317 10.21 -15.66 -9.09
C LEU A 317 11.53 -16.35 -8.73
N VAL A 318 12.12 -15.99 -7.60
CA VAL A 318 13.34 -16.59 -7.05
C VAL A 318 13.05 -17.07 -5.63
N PRO A 319 12.53 -18.30 -5.46
CA PRO A 319 12.04 -18.79 -4.17
C PRO A 319 13.17 -18.95 -3.15
N LYS A 320 13.28 -18.00 -2.25
CA LYS A 320 14.23 -17.99 -1.13
C LYS A 320 13.59 -17.35 0.08
N THR A 321 14.10 -17.65 1.28
CA THR A 321 13.72 -16.94 2.49
C THR A 321 14.51 -15.64 2.60
N TYR A 322 13.91 -14.55 2.21
CA TYR A 322 14.51 -13.23 2.27
C TYR A 322 14.36 -12.61 3.65
N ARG A 323 15.46 -12.06 4.18
CA ARG A 323 15.44 -11.20 5.37
C ARG A 323 15.01 -9.78 5.03
N ARG A 324 15.36 -9.32 3.85
CA ARG A 324 15.00 -7.98 3.31
C ARG A 324 15.02 -8.02 1.79
N ILE A 325 14.06 -7.30 1.20
CA ILE A 325 14.01 -6.96 -0.23
C ILE A 325 13.88 -5.44 -0.32
N GLY A 326 14.48 -4.82 -1.31
CA GLY A 326 14.36 -3.39 -1.57
C GLY A 326 15.44 -2.85 -2.48
N TYR A 327 15.53 -1.55 -2.53
CA TYR A 327 16.55 -0.82 -3.31
C TYR A 327 17.90 -0.85 -2.62
N TRP A 328 18.96 -0.70 -3.44
CA TRP A 328 20.27 -0.39 -2.91
C TRP A 328 20.94 0.70 -3.74
N TRP A 329 21.64 1.65 -3.09
CA TRP A 329 22.42 2.69 -3.76
C TRP A 329 23.61 3.12 -2.91
N HIS A 330 24.71 3.38 -3.62
CA HIS A 330 25.91 3.95 -3.03
C HIS A 330 26.68 4.77 -4.08
N ARG A 331 26.90 6.06 -3.84
CA ARG A 331 27.55 6.99 -4.78
C ARG A 331 26.79 7.02 -6.13
N HIS A 332 27.38 6.44 -7.17
CA HIS A 332 26.85 6.41 -8.54
C HIS A 332 26.26 5.04 -8.93
N HIS A 333 26.29 4.09 -8.01
CA HIS A 333 25.76 2.75 -8.20
C HIS A 333 24.36 2.68 -7.60
N GLU A 334 23.44 2.14 -8.36
CA GLU A 334 22.06 1.88 -7.92
C GLU A 334 21.66 0.49 -8.40
N LEU A 335 20.82 -0.18 -7.64
CA LEU A 335 20.21 -1.46 -7.97
C LEU A 335 18.73 -1.39 -7.60
N ASP A 336 17.89 -1.73 -8.54
CA ASP A 336 16.43 -1.60 -8.43
C ASP A 336 15.83 -2.68 -7.53
N VAL A 337 16.40 -3.88 -7.58
CA VAL A 337 15.95 -5.03 -6.81
C VAL A 337 17.14 -5.66 -6.10
N VAL A 338 17.12 -5.69 -4.77
CA VAL A 338 18.13 -6.43 -4.00
C VAL A 338 17.44 -7.25 -2.92
N GLY A 339 17.64 -8.56 -2.97
CA GLY A 339 17.17 -9.51 -1.96
C GLY A 339 18.32 -10.07 -1.13
N LEU A 340 18.23 -9.94 0.19
CA LEU A 340 19.19 -10.51 1.15
C LEU A 340 18.63 -11.80 1.72
N ALA A 341 19.03 -12.94 1.18
CA ALA A 341 18.49 -14.23 1.59
C ALA A 341 19.18 -14.80 2.83
N SER A 342 18.46 -15.63 3.57
CA SER A 342 18.94 -16.22 4.83
C SER A 342 20.02 -17.29 4.60
N ASP A 343 20.07 -17.88 3.39
CA ASP A 343 21.08 -18.87 2.98
C ASP A 343 22.43 -18.27 2.56
N GLY A 344 22.56 -16.95 2.58
CA GLY A 344 23.77 -16.24 2.15
C GLY A 344 23.73 -15.75 0.71
N THR A 345 22.66 -16.02 -0.04
CA THR A 345 22.52 -15.52 -1.40
C THR A 345 22.14 -14.03 -1.38
N LEU A 346 22.87 -13.22 -2.13
CA LEU A 346 22.50 -11.87 -2.52
C LEU A 346 21.89 -11.94 -3.90
N VAL A 347 20.60 -11.70 -4.02
CA VAL A 347 19.92 -11.54 -5.29
C VAL A 347 20.00 -10.07 -5.69
N ALA A 348 20.47 -9.79 -6.91
CA ALA A 348 20.57 -8.43 -7.44
C ALA A 348 19.83 -8.36 -8.77
N GLY A 349 18.98 -7.34 -8.95
CA GLY A 349 18.16 -7.17 -10.15
C GLY A 349 18.22 -5.76 -10.71
N GLU A 350 18.17 -5.70 -12.04
CA GLU A 350 18.04 -4.49 -12.84
C GLU A 350 16.72 -4.52 -13.60
N CYS A 351 15.98 -3.42 -13.59
CA CYS A 351 14.67 -3.29 -14.22
C CYS A 351 14.73 -2.31 -15.41
N LYS A 352 14.26 -2.73 -16.58
CA LYS A 352 14.18 -1.88 -17.77
C LYS A 352 12.76 -1.83 -18.31
N TYR A 353 12.07 -0.73 -18.03
CA TYR A 353 10.76 -0.44 -18.61
C TYR A 353 10.92 0.48 -19.82
N THR A 354 11.44 -0.06 -20.89
CA THR A 354 11.78 0.66 -22.14
C THR A 354 11.32 -0.15 -23.36
N THR A 355 11.42 0.43 -24.55
CA THR A 355 11.18 -0.27 -25.83
C THR A 355 12.41 -1.01 -26.34
N ARG A 356 13.55 -0.93 -25.62
CA ARG A 356 14.81 -1.60 -25.96
C ARG A 356 14.93 -2.89 -25.13
N GLU A 357 15.37 -3.96 -25.79
CA GLU A 357 15.80 -5.19 -25.12
C GLU A 357 16.99 -4.97 -24.19
N MET A 358 17.12 -5.78 -23.16
CA MET A 358 18.35 -5.87 -22.37
C MET A 358 19.38 -6.73 -23.05
N HIS A 359 20.65 -6.34 -22.87
CA HIS A 359 21.81 -7.00 -23.48
C HIS A 359 22.83 -7.43 -22.41
N GLU A 360 23.84 -8.17 -22.79
CA GLU A 360 24.94 -8.66 -21.93
C GLU A 360 25.67 -7.50 -21.21
N GLY A 361 25.69 -6.30 -21.83
CA GLY A 361 26.25 -5.10 -21.21
C GLY A 361 25.47 -4.64 -19.98
N ASP A 362 24.14 -4.74 -19.99
CA ASP A 362 23.29 -4.41 -18.85
C ASP A 362 23.56 -5.39 -17.69
N LEU A 363 23.74 -6.69 -17.97
CA LEU A 363 24.15 -7.69 -16.97
C LEU A 363 25.55 -7.41 -16.40
N ALA A 364 26.49 -6.97 -17.24
CA ALA A 364 27.84 -6.61 -16.79
C ALA A 364 27.81 -5.40 -15.84
N ASP A 365 26.96 -4.42 -16.12
CA ASP A 365 26.76 -3.24 -15.26
C ASP A 365 26.08 -3.62 -13.93
N LEU A 366 25.07 -4.50 -13.97
CA LEU A 366 24.44 -5.08 -12.79
C LEU A 366 25.50 -5.78 -11.90
N LYS A 367 26.34 -6.64 -12.47
CA LYS A 367 27.41 -7.33 -11.73
C LYS A 367 28.42 -6.36 -11.13
N ARG A 368 28.78 -5.29 -11.86
CA ARG A 368 29.69 -4.23 -11.40
C ARG A 368 29.09 -3.49 -10.19
N SER A 369 27.83 -3.10 -10.27
CA SER A 369 27.15 -2.42 -9.17
C SER A 369 26.98 -3.35 -7.96
N THR A 370 26.67 -4.63 -8.18
CA THR A 370 26.54 -5.65 -7.12
C THR A 370 27.85 -5.86 -6.36
N SER A 371 28.99 -5.76 -7.04
CA SER A 371 30.31 -5.89 -6.40
C SER A 371 30.61 -4.79 -5.37
N GLN A 372 29.89 -3.66 -5.42
CA GLN A 372 30.02 -2.54 -4.47
C GLN A 372 29.18 -2.71 -3.22
N ILE A 373 28.36 -3.77 -3.12
CA ILE A 373 27.53 -4.03 -1.95
C ILE A 373 28.40 -4.60 -0.84
N GLU A 374 28.49 -3.88 0.27
CA GLU A 374 29.02 -4.38 1.53
C GLU A 374 27.91 -5.05 2.32
N TRP A 375 27.93 -6.37 2.39
CA TRP A 375 26.99 -7.18 3.16
C TRP A 375 27.65 -8.48 3.60
N THR A 376 27.47 -8.82 4.86
CA THR A 376 27.93 -10.09 5.44
C THR A 376 26.72 -10.99 5.64
N PRO A 377 26.71 -12.20 5.04
CA PRO A 377 25.64 -13.16 5.23
C PRO A 377 25.47 -13.54 6.71
N PRO A 378 24.25 -13.89 7.12
CA PRO A 378 23.98 -14.33 8.48
C PRO A 378 24.61 -15.71 8.75
N ASN A 379 24.83 -16.00 10.03
CA ASN A 379 25.24 -17.32 10.52
C ASN A 379 26.54 -17.89 9.91
N GLY A 380 27.39 -17.04 9.36
CA GLY A 380 28.64 -17.47 8.71
C GLY A 380 28.47 -18.18 7.38
N ALA A 381 27.30 -18.05 6.74
CA ALA A 381 27.05 -18.59 5.41
C ALA A 381 28.02 -17.97 4.39
N GLU A 382 28.37 -18.73 3.37
CA GLU A 382 29.13 -18.21 2.23
C GLU A 382 28.27 -17.26 1.41
N ARG A 383 28.85 -16.13 0.97
CA ARG A 383 28.16 -15.19 0.12
C ARG A 383 28.14 -15.70 -1.32
N THR A 384 26.94 -15.94 -1.84
CA THR A 384 26.69 -16.24 -3.26
C THR A 384 25.89 -15.12 -3.91
N HIS A 385 25.84 -15.10 -5.24
CA HIS A 385 25.08 -14.10 -5.99
C HIS A 385 24.10 -14.78 -6.92
N HIS A 386 22.95 -14.14 -7.13
CA HIS A 386 22.00 -14.47 -8.19
C HIS A 386 21.56 -13.15 -8.86
N TYR A 387 21.62 -13.10 -10.18
CA TYR A 387 21.36 -11.91 -10.97
C TYR A 387 20.04 -12.04 -11.72
N CYS A 388 19.17 -11.05 -11.58
CA CYS A 388 17.88 -11.01 -12.23
C CYS A 388 17.81 -9.84 -13.22
N CYS A 389 17.46 -10.11 -14.44
CA CYS A 389 17.17 -9.08 -15.43
C CYS A 389 15.67 -9.03 -15.66
N PHE A 390 15.05 -7.87 -15.42
CA PHE A 390 13.63 -7.63 -15.64
C PHE A 390 13.47 -6.66 -16.80
N CYS A 391 12.85 -7.09 -17.89
CA CYS A 391 12.73 -6.24 -19.08
C CYS A 391 11.35 -6.32 -19.72
N ARG A 392 10.75 -5.13 -19.97
CA ARG A 392 9.48 -5.03 -20.69
C ARG A 392 9.55 -5.58 -22.10
N SER A 393 10.65 -5.30 -22.82
CA SER A 393 10.79 -5.58 -24.25
C SER A 393 11.59 -6.83 -24.55
N GLY A 394 11.91 -7.64 -23.51
CA GLY A 394 12.64 -8.89 -23.69
C GLY A 394 14.16 -8.71 -23.69
N PHE A 395 14.87 -9.70 -24.24
CA PHE A 395 16.30 -9.89 -24.07
C PHE A 395 16.95 -10.27 -25.39
N SER A 396 18.16 -9.79 -25.61
CA SER A 396 18.97 -10.19 -26.78
C SER A 396 19.31 -11.69 -26.76
N ASP A 397 19.51 -12.29 -27.94
CA ASP A 397 19.93 -13.69 -28.06
C ASP A 397 21.17 -13.98 -27.19
N GLY A 398 22.18 -13.08 -27.21
CA GLY A 398 23.38 -13.25 -26.39
C GLY A 398 23.15 -13.24 -24.90
N LEU A 399 22.19 -12.44 -24.38
CA LEU A 399 21.85 -12.47 -22.98
C LEU A 399 21.02 -13.71 -22.59
N GLN A 400 20.21 -14.23 -23.52
CA GLN A 400 19.50 -15.49 -23.37
C GLN A 400 20.49 -16.67 -23.29
N ASP A 401 21.46 -16.72 -24.22
CA ASP A 401 22.52 -17.73 -24.19
C ASP A 401 23.30 -17.73 -22.87
N VAL A 402 23.64 -16.54 -22.35
CA VAL A 402 24.30 -16.42 -21.03
C VAL A 402 23.42 -16.95 -19.90
N ALA A 403 22.13 -16.72 -19.92
CA ALA A 403 21.20 -17.20 -18.88
C ALA A 403 21.04 -18.73 -18.97
N ASP A 404 21.00 -19.30 -20.18
CA ASP A 404 20.87 -20.75 -20.38
C ASP A 404 22.13 -21.51 -19.91
N GLU A 405 23.30 -20.87 -20.00
CA GLU A 405 24.59 -21.46 -19.58
C GLU A 405 24.87 -21.28 -18.06
N ARG A 406 24.09 -20.47 -17.34
CA ARG A 406 24.41 -20.04 -15.97
C ARG A 406 23.22 -20.14 -15.02
N ASP A 407 23.35 -20.95 -13.98
CA ASP A 407 22.34 -21.10 -12.93
C ASP A 407 22.17 -19.86 -12.03
N ASP A 408 23.11 -18.90 -12.09
CA ASP A 408 23.08 -17.69 -11.25
C ASP A 408 22.51 -16.46 -11.99
N VAL A 409 21.93 -16.64 -13.20
CA VAL A 409 21.29 -15.57 -13.99
C VAL A 409 19.86 -15.99 -14.34
N SER A 410 18.90 -15.11 -14.12
CA SER A 410 17.50 -15.30 -14.51
C SER A 410 16.97 -14.08 -15.25
N LEU A 411 16.17 -14.33 -16.27
CA LEU A 411 15.53 -13.32 -17.11
C LEU A 411 14.01 -13.36 -16.88
N PHE A 412 13.39 -12.22 -16.69
CA PHE A 412 11.96 -12.12 -16.39
C PHE A 412 11.28 -11.06 -17.26
N THR A 413 10.26 -11.47 -17.98
CA THR A 413 9.37 -10.61 -18.78
C THR A 413 8.15 -10.17 -17.96
N PRO A 414 7.30 -9.26 -18.45
CA PRO A 414 6.00 -8.96 -17.83
C PRO A 414 5.13 -10.21 -17.62
N GLU A 415 5.15 -11.16 -18.55
CA GLU A 415 4.40 -12.41 -18.48
C GLU A 415 4.83 -13.25 -17.27
N ASP A 416 6.14 -13.36 -17.04
CA ASP A 416 6.67 -14.09 -15.88
C ASP A 416 6.23 -13.43 -14.58
N ILE A 417 6.31 -12.09 -14.51
CA ILE A 417 5.96 -11.31 -13.32
C ILE A 417 4.47 -11.43 -12.99
N VAL A 418 3.60 -11.32 -14.00
CA VAL A 418 2.14 -11.37 -13.81
C VAL A 418 1.67 -12.81 -13.55
N SER A 419 2.39 -13.83 -14.06
CA SER A 419 1.99 -15.23 -13.88
C SER A 419 2.19 -15.76 -12.47
N VAL A 420 3.11 -15.18 -11.68
CA VAL A 420 3.38 -15.65 -10.32
C VAL A 420 2.33 -15.18 -9.33
N SER A 421 1.79 -16.13 -8.56
CA SER A 421 0.94 -15.81 -7.43
C SER A 421 1.80 -15.32 -6.26
N VAL A 422 1.44 -14.19 -5.65
CA VAL A 422 2.09 -13.76 -4.41
C VAL A 422 1.65 -14.71 -3.30
N THR A 423 2.56 -15.55 -2.83
CA THR A 423 2.35 -16.30 -1.60
C THR A 423 2.38 -15.31 -0.44
N HIS A 424 1.23 -15.02 0.13
CA HIS A 424 1.13 -14.29 1.39
C HIS A 424 1.75 -15.14 2.50
N ASN A 425 2.89 -14.70 3.02
CA ASN A 425 3.49 -15.23 4.24
C ASN A 425 3.02 -14.43 5.46
#